data_80ee653b9f86872cde0355db310a4c4b
#
_entry.id   80ee653b9f86872cde0355db310a4c4b
#
_cell.length_a   1.000
_cell.length_b   1.000
_cell.length_c   1.000
_cell.angle_alpha   90.00
_cell.angle_beta   90.00
_cell.angle_gamma   90.00
#
_symmetry.space_group_name_H-M   'P 1'
#
loop_
_entity.id
_entity.type
_entity.pdbx_description
1 polymer ?
#
loop_
_entity_poly.entity_id
_entity_poly.type
_entity_poly.pdbx_seq_one_letter_code
_entity_poly.pdbx_strand_id
1 'polypeptide(L)'
;MFGISTAWKSSVIRDGIELIDELEKTGIPGVELDYRISAEAFDQIKNRLKNSKLTVLSLHNYCPHPDILPIEKASGDAFRLSSIDEQERKLAVQYSIQTIRNANEFGARAVVFHLGKIGIERESDRWFLLFENGKFRDKEGRDFFQRKLKEREQAKQPYFDALLYSLDQLNREAEKLNILIGAENRYYWDQLPNYEEFQVILDHFKGGNIGYWHDAGHAQTHETFGLGSHEHYLKSYSKHLIGFHLHDAQNVGYNDHFAPGSGLIDFDMIKKYSPDNAIRIIEVHPKVTADELERGVQFLKEKKIV
;
A
#
# COMPACT_ATOMS: atom_id res chain seq x y z
N MET A 1 3.22 -12.64 -11.38
CA MET A 1 3.94 -11.42 -11.84
C MET A 1 4.76 -10.89 -10.69
N PHE A 2 6.03 -10.50 -10.93
CA PHE A 2 6.97 -10.13 -9.88
C PHE A 2 7.69 -8.83 -10.24
N GLY A 3 7.78 -7.89 -9.29
CA GLY A 3 8.36 -6.57 -9.48
C GLY A 3 8.92 -5.97 -8.19
N ILE A 4 9.52 -4.79 -8.34
CA ILE A 4 10.03 -3.95 -7.26
C ILE A 4 9.37 -2.58 -7.31
N SER A 5 9.01 -2.00 -6.16
CA SER A 5 8.53 -0.62 -6.09
C SER A 5 9.67 0.37 -6.26
N THR A 6 9.43 1.43 -7.04
CA THR A 6 10.34 2.59 -7.12
C THR A 6 10.56 3.25 -5.75
N ALA A 7 9.71 2.97 -4.76
CA ALA A 7 9.85 3.42 -3.37
C ALA A 7 11.24 3.13 -2.77
N TRP A 8 11.91 2.06 -3.24
CA TRP A 8 13.28 1.75 -2.85
C TRP A 8 14.27 2.90 -3.11
N LYS A 9 14.11 3.64 -4.22
CA LYS A 9 15.09 4.68 -4.61
C LYS A 9 14.48 6.04 -4.93
N SER A 10 13.18 6.16 -5.14
CA SER A 10 12.52 7.41 -5.58
C SER A 10 12.68 8.60 -4.62
N SER A 11 12.96 8.35 -3.33
CA SER A 11 13.24 9.43 -2.38
C SER A 11 14.67 10.00 -2.49
N VAL A 12 15.60 9.28 -3.12
CA VAL A 12 17.02 9.66 -3.24
C VAL A 12 17.43 9.92 -4.68
N ILE A 13 16.85 9.23 -5.67
CA ILE A 13 17.07 9.44 -7.11
C ILE A 13 15.82 10.14 -7.65
N ARG A 14 16.00 11.40 -8.08
CA ARG A 14 14.90 12.23 -8.58
C ARG A 14 14.78 12.24 -10.09
N ASP A 15 15.85 11.92 -10.81
CA ASP A 15 15.84 11.74 -12.26
C ASP A 15 15.19 10.39 -12.61
N GLY A 16 14.20 10.44 -13.51
CA GLY A 16 13.41 9.25 -13.84
C GLY A 16 14.19 8.24 -14.68
N ILE A 17 15.17 8.69 -15.48
CA ILE A 17 16.02 7.81 -16.29
C ILE A 17 16.97 7.05 -15.36
N GLU A 18 17.67 7.78 -14.48
CA GLU A 18 18.59 7.21 -13.50
C GLU A 18 17.86 6.23 -12.57
N LEU A 19 16.64 6.57 -12.15
CA LEU A 19 15.81 5.69 -11.30
C LEU A 19 15.52 4.34 -11.98
N ILE A 20 15.11 4.36 -13.26
CA ILE A 20 14.85 3.12 -14.00
C ILE A 20 16.14 2.34 -14.25
N ASP A 21 17.25 3.01 -14.58
CA ASP A 21 18.55 2.38 -14.76
C ASP A 21 19.03 1.67 -13.48
N GLU A 22 18.76 2.26 -12.30
CA GLU A 22 19.08 1.63 -11.02
C GLU A 22 18.24 0.38 -10.76
N LEU A 23 16.94 0.43 -11.06
CA LEU A 23 16.06 -0.73 -10.91
C LEU A 23 16.39 -1.86 -11.89
N GLU A 24 16.81 -1.55 -13.11
CA GLU A 24 17.22 -2.57 -14.08
C GLU A 24 18.43 -3.39 -13.59
N LYS A 25 19.33 -2.82 -12.79
CA LYS A 25 20.49 -3.53 -12.23
C LYS A 25 20.08 -4.65 -11.27
N THR A 26 18.87 -4.58 -10.70
CA THR A 26 18.38 -5.64 -9.80
C THR A 26 18.02 -6.94 -10.52
N GLY A 27 17.84 -6.90 -11.84
CA GLY A 27 17.39 -8.06 -12.63
C GLY A 27 15.93 -8.47 -12.36
N ILE A 28 15.17 -7.72 -11.56
CA ILE A 28 13.76 -7.94 -11.31
C ILE A 28 12.96 -7.47 -12.52
N PRO A 29 12.06 -8.29 -13.11
CA PRO A 29 11.47 -7.99 -14.42
C PRO A 29 10.34 -6.95 -14.40
N GLY A 30 9.74 -6.69 -13.25
CA GLY A 30 8.60 -5.78 -13.12
C GLY A 30 8.88 -4.61 -12.20
N VAL A 31 8.09 -3.54 -12.36
CA VAL A 31 8.19 -2.34 -11.52
C VAL A 31 6.80 -1.86 -11.12
N GLU A 32 6.72 -1.32 -9.90
CA GLU A 32 5.64 -0.45 -9.45
C GLU A 32 6.14 0.98 -9.39
N LEU A 33 5.38 1.94 -9.93
CA LEU A 33 5.69 3.36 -9.84
C LEU A 33 5.01 3.95 -8.60
N ASP A 34 5.79 4.51 -7.68
CA ASP A 34 5.29 5.03 -6.41
C ASP A 34 4.88 6.51 -6.46
N TYR A 35 4.27 7.00 -5.40
CA TYR A 35 3.74 8.35 -5.25
C TYR A 35 4.81 9.45 -5.07
N ARG A 36 6.11 9.11 -5.02
CA ARG A 36 7.21 10.09 -4.88
C ARG A 36 7.76 10.56 -6.21
N ILE A 37 7.24 10.02 -7.32
CA ILE A 37 7.65 10.37 -8.68
C ILE A 37 7.01 11.71 -9.05
N SER A 38 7.84 12.72 -9.35
CA SER A 38 7.38 14.01 -9.87
C SER A 38 6.82 13.88 -11.30
N ALA A 39 6.07 14.88 -11.78
CA ALA A 39 5.58 14.90 -13.16
C ALA A 39 6.73 14.83 -14.17
N GLU A 40 7.83 15.56 -13.93
CA GLU A 40 9.03 15.53 -14.79
C GLU A 40 9.66 14.13 -14.83
N ALA A 41 9.90 13.52 -13.66
CA ALA A 41 10.46 12.17 -13.57
C ALA A 41 9.53 11.14 -14.23
N PHE A 42 8.21 11.31 -14.13
CA PHE A 42 7.23 10.44 -14.74
C PHE A 42 7.34 10.46 -16.29
N ASP A 43 7.49 11.62 -16.89
CA ASP A 43 7.69 11.75 -18.35
C ASP A 43 9.03 11.15 -18.78
N GLN A 44 10.09 11.33 -17.99
CA GLN A 44 11.39 10.70 -18.22
C GLN A 44 11.27 9.16 -18.15
N ILE A 45 10.60 8.61 -17.12
CA ILE A 45 10.33 7.17 -16.96
C ILE A 45 9.56 6.63 -18.15
N LYS A 46 8.49 7.32 -18.57
CA LYS A 46 7.67 6.92 -19.72
C LYS A 46 8.50 6.78 -21.01
N ASN A 47 9.43 7.71 -21.23
CA ASN A 47 10.32 7.65 -22.37
C ASN A 47 11.41 6.57 -22.24
N ARG A 48 11.99 6.41 -21.04
CA ARG A 48 13.05 5.42 -20.80
C ARG A 48 12.53 3.98 -20.91
N LEU A 49 11.31 3.72 -20.43
CA LEU A 49 10.69 2.39 -20.47
C LEU A 49 10.40 1.88 -21.89
N LYS A 50 10.29 2.74 -22.90
CA LYS A 50 10.16 2.31 -24.30
C LYS A 50 11.34 1.45 -24.78
N ASN A 51 12.50 1.60 -24.16
CA ASN A 51 13.74 0.89 -24.48
C ASN A 51 14.20 0.03 -23.29
N SER A 52 13.33 -0.30 -22.35
CA SER A 52 13.60 -1.11 -21.18
C SER A 52 12.98 -2.50 -21.33
N LYS A 53 13.51 -3.46 -20.55
CA LYS A 53 12.91 -4.79 -20.37
C LYS A 53 11.94 -4.84 -19.18
N LEU A 54 11.88 -3.76 -18.40
CA LEU A 54 10.98 -3.69 -17.26
C LEU A 54 9.53 -3.54 -17.72
N THR A 55 8.64 -4.27 -17.06
CA THR A 55 7.19 -4.15 -17.25
C THR A 55 6.59 -3.42 -16.05
N VAL A 56 5.82 -2.37 -16.29
CA VAL A 56 5.06 -1.72 -15.21
C VAL A 56 3.88 -2.63 -14.83
N LEU A 57 3.86 -3.12 -13.60
CA LEU A 57 2.85 -4.04 -13.08
C LEU A 57 1.72 -3.30 -12.37
N SER A 58 2.06 -2.26 -11.63
CA SER A 58 1.15 -1.43 -10.84
C SER A 58 1.67 0.00 -10.69
N LEU A 59 0.79 0.92 -10.32
CA LEU A 59 1.13 2.24 -9.82
C LEU A 59 0.58 2.35 -8.39
N HIS A 60 1.31 3.03 -7.51
CA HIS A 60 0.78 3.42 -6.21
C HIS A 60 0.18 4.83 -6.30
N ASN A 61 -1.04 5.01 -5.86
CA ASN A 61 -1.71 6.31 -5.89
C ASN A 61 -1.04 7.28 -4.87
N TYR A 62 -0.64 8.47 -5.24
CA TYR A 62 -0.83 9.23 -6.47
C TYR A 62 0.42 9.18 -7.36
N CYS A 63 0.32 8.73 -8.58
CA CYS A 63 1.49 8.69 -9.48
C CYS A 63 1.13 9.28 -10.86
N PRO A 64 1.82 10.36 -11.29
CA PRO A 64 2.84 11.10 -10.53
C PRO A 64 2.27 11.87 -9.33
N HIS A 65 3.19 12.35 -8.47
CA HIS A 65 2.86 13.23 -7.34
C HIS A 65 2.04 14.44 -7.82
N PRO A 66 0.94 14.81 -7.12
CA PRO A 66 0.14 15.97 -7.47
C PRO A 66 0.94 17.28 -7.47
N ASP A 67 0.97 17.96 -8.61
CA ASP A 67 1.76 19.18 -8.87
C ASP A 67 1.40 20.39 -7.98
N ILE A 68 0.19 20.40 -7.43
CA ILE A 68 -0.27 21.43 -6.48
C ILE A 68 0.30 21.26 -5.06
N LEU A 69 1.01 20.18 -4.80
CA LEU A 69 1.66 19.93 -3.51
C LEU A 69 3.18 19.90 -3.68
N PRO A 70 3.95 20.41 -2.71
CA PRO A 70 5.39 20.26 -2.73
C PRO A 70 5.79 18.78 -2.60
N ILE A 71 6.85 18.38 -3.29
CA ILE A 71 7.28 16.95 -3.37
C ILE A 71 7.62 16.35 -1.99
N GLU A 72 7.98 17.17 -1.02
CA GLU A 72 8.24 16.76 0.36
C GLU A 72 6.97 16.28 1.08
N LYS A 73 5.80 16.58 0.52
CA LYS A 73 4.48 16.09 0.98
C LYS A 73 3.99 14.88 0.20
N ALA A 74 4.85 14.28 -0.63
CA ALA A 74 4.50 13.08 -1.37
C ALA A 74 4.08 11.95 -0.42
N SER A 75 2.88 11.44 -0.64
CA SER A 75 2.27 10.40 0.20
C SER A 75 1.11 9.74 -0.53
N GLY A 76 0.88 8.47 -0.32
CA GLY A 76 -0.37 7.78 -0.72
C GLY A 76 -1.62 8.36 -0.03
N ASP A 77 -1.43 9.17 1.03
CA ASP A 77 -2.47 9.89 1.77
C ASP A 77 -2.43 11.41 1.50
N ALA A 78 -1.81 11.88 0.39
CA ALA A 78 -1.70 13.30 0.04
C ALA A 78 -3.06 14.02 0.03
N PHE A 79 -4.08 13.35 -0.48
CA PHE A 79 -5.49 13.68 -0.34
C PHE A 79 -6.26 12.45 0.12
N ARG A 80 -7.34 12.62 0.89
CA ARG A 80 -8.08 11.49 1.46
C ARG A 80 -9.38 11.24 0.70
N LEU A 81 -9.51 10.06 0.12
CA LEU A 81 -10.75 9.59 -0.50
C LEU A 81 -11.92 9.55 0.50
N SER A 82 -11.60 9.38 1.79
CA SER A 82 -12.54 9.39 2.90
C SER A 82 -12.83 10.77 3.48
N SER A 83 -12.30 11.85 2.92
CA SER A 83 -12.48 13.19 3.50
C SER A 83 -13.95 13.63 3.47
N ILE A 84 -14.43 14.16 4.61
CA ILE A 84 -15.73 14.82 4.70
C ILE A 84 -15.70 16.25 4.10
N ASP A 85 -14.50 16.83 3.95
CA ASP A 85 -14.30 18.02 3.15
C ASP A 85 -14.44 17.68 1.66
N GLU A 86 -15.47 18.24 1.04
CA GLU A 86 -15.79 17.97 -0.36
C GLU A 86 -14.69 18.45 -1.32
N GLN A 87 -13.99 19.53 -1.00
CA GLN A 87 -12.93 20.05 -1.86
C GLN A 87 -11.71 19.12 -1.84
N GLU A 88 -11.27 18.70 -0.65
CA GLU A 88 -10.21 17.71 -0.53
C GLU A 88 -10.59 16.39 -1.24
N ARG A 89 -11.82 15.92 -1.04
CA ARG A 89 -12.31 14.70 -1.67
C ARG A 89 -12.37 14.79 -3.18
N LYS A 90 -12.76 15.92 -3.76
CA LYS A 90 -12.72 16.17 -5.22
C LYS A 90 -11.30 16.07 -5.77
N LEU A 91 -10.31 16.66 -5.08
CA LEU A 91 -8.91 16.55 -5.46
C LEU A 91 -8.42 15.09 -5.36
N ALA A 92 -8.77 14.39 -4.27
CA ALA A 92 -8.45 12.99 -4.11
C ALA A 92 -8.96 12.14 -5.30
N VAL A 93 -10.22 12.29 -5.68
CA VAL A 93 -10.82 11.57 -6.81
C VAL A 93 -10.18 11.98 -8.13
N GLN A 94 -9.97 13.27 -8.37
CA GLN A 94 -9.37 13.78 -9.61
C GLN A 94 -7.99 13.20 -9.86
N TYR A 95 -7.08 13.29 -8.90
CA TYR A 95 -5.71 12.78 -9.04
C TYR A 95 -5.66 11.26 -9.03
N SER A 96 -6.58 10.58 -8.34
CA SER A 96 -6.71 9.13 -8.40
C SER A 96 -7.15 8.65 -9.79
N ILE A 97 -8.12 9.31 -10.41
CA ILE A 97 -8.54 9.05 -11.80
C ILE A 97 -7.36 9.24 -12.75
N GLN A 98 -6.54 10.29 -12.54
CA GLN A 98 -5.34 10.48 -13.35
C GLN A 98 -4.35 9.33 -13.18
N THR A 99 -4.13 8.83 -11.94
CA THR A 99 -3.27 7.67 -11.72
C THR A 99 -3.81 6.41 -12.41
N ILE A 100 -5.13 6.18 -12.41
CA ILE A 100 -5.77 5.05 -13.12
C ILE A 100 -5.53 5.17 -14.64
N ARG A 101 -5.65 6.37 -15.21
CA ARG A 101 -5.37 6.62 -16.64
C ARG A 101 -3.89 6.39 -16.97
N ASN A 102 -3.00 6.87 -16.11
CA ASN A 102 -1.57 6.66 -16.25
C ASN A 102 -1.21 5.16 -16.19
N ALA A 103 -1.85 4.39 -15.31
CA ALA A 103 -1.68 2.94 -15.26
C ALA A 103 -2.07 2.27 -16.60
N ASN A 104 -3.17 2.70 -17.20
CA ASN A 104 -3.58 2.21 -18.52
C ASN A 104 -2.57 2.58 -19.62
N GLU A 105 -1.98 3.77 -19.59
CA GLU A 105 -0.96 4.17 -20.57
C GLU A 105 0.31 3.32 -20.51
N PHE A 106 0.69 2.84 -19.31
CA PHE A 106 1.80 1.92 -19.13
C PHE A 106 1.45 0.45 -19.38
N GLY A 107 0.18 0.13 -19.61
CA GLY A 107 -0.27 -1.25 -19.67
C GLY A 107 -0.19 -1.96 -18.31
N ALA A 108 -0.14 -1.20 -17.21
CA ALA A 108 -0.17 -1.74 -15.88
C ALA A 108 -1.52 -2.40 -15.57
N ARG A 109 -1.51 -3.36 -14.67
CA ARG A 109 -2.73 -4.12 -14.33
C ARG A 109 -3.53 -3.50 -13.21
N ALA A 110 -2.88 -2.82 -12.28
CA ALA A 110 -3.51 -2.32 -11.06
C ALA A 110 -2.97 -0.96 -10.61
N VAL A 111 -3.80 -0.28 -9.81
CA VAL A 111 -3.38 0.85 -8.98
C VAL A 111 -3.63 0.50 -7.52
N VAL A 112 -2.62 0.69 -6.67
CA VAL A 112 -2.70 0.49 -5.22
C VAL A 112 -3.18 1.77 -4.54
N PHE A 113 -4.07 1.64 -3.58
CA PHE A 113 -4.69 2.77 -2.90
C PHE A 113 -4.63 2.65 -1.39
N HIS A 114 -4.14 3.71 -0.74
CA HIS A 114 -4.57 4.06 0.61
C HIS A 114 -5.97 4.67 0.51
N LEU A 115 -6.93 4.15 1.25
CA LEU A 115 -8.31 4.62 1.12
C LEU A 115 -8.63 5.81 2.03
N GLY A 116 -7.69 6.20 2.88
CA GLY A 116 -7.80 7.36 3.76
C GLY A 116 -7.93 7.01 5.23
N LYS A 117 -8.49 7.94 6.01
CA LYS A 117 -8.58 7.81 7.48
C LYS A 117 -9.77 8.58 8.05
N ILE A 118 -10.08 8.28 9.30
CA ILE A 118 -11.09 8.96 10.10
C ILE A 118 -10.44 10.17 10.80
N GLY A 119 -11.18 11.25 10.98
CA GLY A 119 -10.69 12.48 11.61
C GLY A 119 -10.67 12.42 13.16
N ILE A 120 -10.04 11.38 13.70
CA ILE A 120 -9.76 11.26 15.13
C ILE A 120 -8.28 11.45 15.41
N GLU A 121 -7.92 11.87 16.61
CA GLU A 121 -6.53 11.97 17.02
C GLU A 121 -5.93 10.58 17.16
N ARG A 122 -4.80 10.32 16.48
CA ARG A 122 -4.14 9.01 16.52
C ARG A 122 -3.48 8.71 17.86
N GLU A 123 -2.84 9.70 18.47
CA GLU A 123 -2.03 9.55 19.69
C GLU A 123 -0.95 8.45 19.56
N SER A 124 -0.34 8.34 18.37
CA SER A 124 0.67 7.32 18.08
C SER A 124 1.85 7.33 19.06
N ASP A 125 2.34 8.51 19.44
CA ASP A 125 3.48 8.64 20.35
C ASP A 125 3.20 7.99 21.71
N ARG A 126 1.98 8.16 22.23
CA ARG A 126 1.56 7.51 23.47
C ARG A 126 1.48 6.00 23.32
N TRP A 127 0.97 5.52 22.19
CA TRP A 127 0.90 4.11 21.89
C TRP A 127 2.30 3.48 21.78
N PHE A 128 3.23 4.13 21.07
CA PHE A 128 4.60 3.66 20.96
C PHE A 128 5.31 3.62 22.31
N LEU A 129 5.13 4.63 23.17
CA LEU A 129 5.66 4.61 24.53
C LEU A 129 5.11 3.44 25.35
N LEU A 130 3.82 3.12 25.24
CA LEU A 130 3.22 1.95 25.90
C LEU A 130 3.82 0.64 25.37
N PHE A 131 4.05 0.57 24.05
CA PHE A 131 4.65 -0.60 23.41
C PHE A 131 6.11 -0.79 23.84
N GLU A 132 6.95 0.25 23.73
CA GLU A 132 8.37 0.24 24.10
C GLU A 132 8.60 -0.10 25.59
N ASN A 133 7.68 0.31 26.46
CA ASN A 133 7.74 -0.01 27.89
C ASN A 133 7.07 -1.36 28.24
N GLY A 134 6.65 -2.16 27.25
CA GLY A 134 6.01 -3.45 27.46
C GLY A 134 4.59 -3.37 28.05
N LYS A 135 4.01 -2.16 28.14
CA LYS A 135 2.72 -1.90 28.80
C LYS A 135 1.50 -2.02 27.87
N PHE A 136 1.72 -2.24 26.56
CA PHE A 136 0.62 -2.27 25.59
C PHE A 136 -0.38 -3.42 25.83
N ARG A 137 0.04 -4.50 26.51
CA ARG A 137 -0.82 -5.65 26.90
C ARG A 137 -1.34 -5.59 28.34
N ASP A 138 -0.90 -4.64 29.14
CA ASP A 138 -1.41 -4.46 30.49
C ASP A 138 -2.74 -3.66 30.51
N LYS A 139 -3.21 -3.27 31.71
CA LYS A 139 -4.46 -2.52 31.85
C LYS A 139 -4.40 -1.16 31.14
N GLU A 140 -3.28 -0.44 31.24
CA GLU A 140 -3.12 0.89 30.63
C GLU A 140 -3.21 0.83 29.10
N GLY A 141 -2.48 -0.11 28.49
CA GLY A 141 -2.50 -0.32 27.04
C GLY A 141 -3.87 -0.77 26.53
N ARG A 142 -4.53 -1.72 27.24
CA ARG A 142 -5.89 -2.16 26.87
C ARG A 142 -6.92 -1.02 26.99
N ASP A 143 -6.88 -0.24 28.07
CA ASP A 143 -7.80 0.89 28.26
C ASP A 143 -7.60 1.97 27.18
N PHE A 144 -6.34 2.29 26.83
CA PHE A 144 -6.00 3.18 25.72
C PHE A 144 -6.62 2.69 24.43
N PHE A 145 -6.39 1.44 24.11
CA PHE A 145 -6.81 0.87 22.84
C PHE A 145 -8.33 0.77 22.71
N GLN A 146 -9.01 0.30 23.77
CA GLN A 146 -10.48 0.25 23.79
C GLN A 146 -11.11 1.64 23.64
N ARG A 147 -10.50 2.67 24.24
CA ARG A 147 -10.94 4.05 24.06
C ARG A 147 -10.82 4.48 22.59
N LYS A 148 -9.67 4.20 21.96
CA LYS A 148 -9.44 4.56 20.54
C LYS A 148 -10.39 3.82 19.58
N LEU A 149 -10.63 2.54 19.81
CA LEU A 149 -11.62 1.80 19.02
C LEU A 149 -13.03 2.35 19.18
N LYS A 150 -13.41 2.76 20.41
CA LYS A 150 -14.71 3.41 20.65
C LYS A 150 -14.82 4.76 19.96
N GLU A 151 -13.80 5.61 20.06
CA GLU A 151 -13.73 6.90 19.33
C GLU A 151 -13.88 6.67 17.81
N ARG A 152 -13.18 5.67 17.28
CA ARG A 152 -13.26 5.27 15.88
C ARG A 152 -14.69 4.91 15.48
N GLU A 153 -15.30 4.00 16.22
CA GLU A 153 -16.64 3.49 15.93
C GLU A 153 -17.70 4.61 15.94
N GLN A 154 -17.57 5.58 16.86
CA GLN A 154 -18.46 6.72 16.94
C GLN A 154 -18.28 7.74 15.81
N ALA A 155 -17.08 7.86 15.26
CA ALA A 155 -16.73 8.89 14.25
C ALA A 155 -16.75 8.37 12.81
N LYS A 156 -16.64 7.06 12.57
CA LYS A 156 -16.29 6.50 11.27
C LYS A 156 -17.31 6.75 10.15
N GLN A 157 -18.62 6.74 10.47
CA GLN A 157 -19.65 6.64 9.46
C GLN A 157 -19.56 7.70 8.35
N PRO A 158 -19.45 9.01 8.63
CA PRO A 158 -19.40 10.03 7.57
C PRO A 158 -18.13 9.88 6.68
N TYR A 159 -17.02 9.40 7.25
CA TYR A 159 -15.79 9.16 6.48
C TYR A 159 -15.90 7.92 5.61
N PHE A 160 -16.56 6.87 6.10
CA PHE A 160 -16.77 5.65 5.35
C PHE A 160 -17.77 5.86 4.20
N ASP A 161 -18.85 6.63 4.42
CA ASP A 161 -19.80 7.01 3.37
C ASP A 161 -19.11 7.86 2.28
N ALA A 162 -18.26 8.81 2.68
CA ALA A 162 -17.46 9.62 1.76
C ALA A 162 -16.49 8.74 0.95
N LEU A 163 -15.89 7.73 1.58
CA LEU A 163 -15.02 6.76 0.92
C LEU A 163 -15.79 5.96 -0.13
N LEU A 164 -16.94 5.37 0.21
CA LEU A 164 -17.75 4.60 -0.74
C LEU A 164 -18.18 5.44 -1.95
N TYR A 165 -18.56 6.70 -1.72
CA TYR A 165 -18.87 7.64 -2.79
C TYR A 165 -17.68 7.93 -3.71
N SER A 166 -16.48 8.06 -3.14
CA SER A 166 -15.24 8.24 -3.91
C SER A 166 -14.90 6.99 -4.73
N LEU A 167 -14.97 5.82 -4.09
CA LEU A 167 -14.68 4.53 -4.74
C LEU A 167 -15.63 4.23 -5.90
N ASP A 168 -16.91 4.62 -5.82
CA ASP A 168 -17.85 4.46 -6.93
C ASP A 168 -17.38 5.21 -8.19
N GLN A 169 -16.86 6.42 -8.04
CA GLN A 169 -16.32 7.19 -9.17
C GLN A 169 -15.04 6.56 -9.73
N LEU A 170 -14.15 6.09 -8.86
CA LEU A 170 -12.90 5.44 -9.28
C LEU A 170 -13.20 4.10 -9.97
N ASN A 171 -14.12 3.29 -9.43
CA ASN A 171 -14.48 2.00 -9.99
C ASN A 171 -15.04 2.15 -11.42
N ARG A 172 -15.91 3.14 -11.65
CA ARG A 172 -16.43 3.43 -13.01
C ARG A 172 -15.34 3.76 -14.02
N GLU A 173 -14.30 4.50 -13.62
CA GLU A 173 -13.17 4.80 -14.51
C GLU A 173 -12.27 3.57 -14.68
N ALA A 174 -12.02 2.84 -13.62
CA ALA A 174 -11.22 1.61 -13.62
C ALA A 174 -11.86 0.52 -14.52
N GLU A 175 -13.17 0.35 -14.47
CA GLU A 175 -13.91 -0.57 -15.36
C GLU A 175 -13.76 -0.22 -16.84
N LYS A 176 -13.86 1.07 -17.21
CA LYS A 176 -13.68 1.52 -18.60
C LYS A 176 -12.29 1.18 -19.14
N LEU A 177 -11.27 1.24 -18.29
CA LEU A 177 -9.88 1.06 -18.66
C LEU A 177 -9.35 -0.36 -18.34
N ASN A 178 -10.20 -1.22 -17.75
CA ASN A 178 -9.84 -2.56 -17.28
C ASN A 178 -8.62 -2.55 -16.31
N ILE A 179 -8.58 -1.54 -15.43
CA ILE A 179 -7.57 -1.41 -14.37
C ILE A 179 -8.16 -1.90 -13.06
N LEU A 180 -7.40 -2.69 -12.30
CA LEU A 180 -7.81 -3.13 -10.97
C LEU A 180 -7.45 -2.06 -9.92
N ILE A 181 -8.33 -1.87 -8.95
CA ILE A 181 -8.12 -1.02 -7.77
C ILE A 181 -7.75 -1.93 -6.60
N GLY A 182 -6.50 -1.89 -6.19
CA GLY A 182 -6.00 -2.61 -5.02
C GLY A 182 -6.22 -1.80 -3.75
N ALA A 183 -7.24 -2.14 -2.97
CA ALA A 183 -7.45 -1.57 -1.65
C ALA A 183 -6.45 -2.18 -0.66
N GLU A 184 -5.53 -1.38 -0.15
CA GLU A 184 -4.43 -1.84 0.70
C GLU A 184 -4.83 -1.89 2.17
N ASN A 185 -4.46 -2.96 2.89
CA ASN A 185 -4.60 -3.01 4.34
C ASN A 185 -3.63 -2.05 5.02
N ARG A 186 -4.12 -1.41 6.08
CA ARG A 186 -3.40 -0.40 6.85
C ARG A 186 -3.13 -0.90 8.28
N TYR A 187 -2.33 -0.16 9.05
CA TYR A 187 -1.89 -0.61 10.37
C TYR A 187 -2.36 0.24 11.55
N TYR A 188 -2.91 1.43 11.35
CA TYR A 188 -3.42 2.26 12.46
C TYR A 188 -4.95 2.22 12.56
N TRP A 189 -5.44 2.38 13.80
CA TRP A 189 -6.87 2.38 14.12
C TRP A 189 -7.68 3.53 13.53
N ASP A 190 -7.05 4.64 13.14
CA ASP A 190 -7.72 5.76 12.45
C ASP A 190 -7.81 5.55 10.93
N GLN A 191 -7.11 4.59 10.37
CA GLN A 191 -7.08 4.34 8.93
C GLN A 191 -8.28 3.51 8.44
N LEU A 192 -8.62 3.69 7.18
CA LEU A 192 -9.67 2.96 6.46
C LEU A 192 -9.06 2.16 5.30
N PRO A 193 -9.56 0.95 5.04
CA PRO A 193 -10.53 0.21 5.85
C PRO A 193 -9.85 -0.58 6.99
N ASN A 194 -10.62 -0.89 8.04
CA ASN A 194 -10.24 -1.96 8.96
C ASN A 194 -10.64 -3.31 8.37
N TYR A 195 -10.45 -4.39 9.17
CA TYR A 195 -10.75 -5.74 8.71
C TYR A 195 -12.21 -5.91 8.28
N GLU A 196 -13.18 -5.49 9.08
CA GLU A 196 -14.62 -5.68 8.80
C GLU A 196 -15.08 -4.80 7.62
N GLU A 197 -14.51 -3.61 7.49
CA GLU A 197 -14.84 -2.67 6.42
C GLU A 197 -14.38 -3.14 5.05
N PHE A 198 -13.33 -3.98 4.97
CA PHE A 198 -12.96 -4.64 3.71
C PHE A 198 -14.11 -5.47 3.16
N GLN A 199 -14.78 -6.26 4.02
CA GLN A 199 -15.91 -7.06 3.58
C GLN A 199 -17.03 -6.18 3.00
N VAL A 200 -17.34 -5.07 3.67
CA VAL A 200 -18.38 -4.12 3.21
C VAL A 200 -18.01 -3.54 1.83
N ILE A 201 -16.75 -3.13 1.64
CA ILE A 201 -16.27 -2.59 0.36
C ILE A 201 -16.36 -3.66 -0.75
N LEU A 202 -15.84 -4.86 -0.48
CA LEU A 202 -15.83 -5.95 -1.46
C LEU A 202 -17.24 -6.41 -1.84
N ASP A 203 -18.18 -6.42 -0.91
CA ASP A 203 -19.58 -6.76 -1.17
C ASP A 203 -20.30 -5.64 -1.95
N HIS A 204 -20.02 -4.38 -1.61
CA HIS A 204 -20.59 -3.21 -2.29
C HIS A 204 -20.18 -3.13 -3.76
N PHE A 205 -18.92 -3.43 -4.05
CA PHE A 205 -18.36 -3.38 -5.42
C PHE A 205 -18.23 -4.76 -6.06
N LYS A 206 -19.04 -5.72 -5.65
CA LYS A 206 -18.99 -7.08 -6.17
C LYS A 206 -19.19 -7.11 -7.69
N GLY A 207 -18.22 -7.69 -8.40
CA GLY A 207 -18.21 -7.75 -9.85
C GLY A 207 -17.59 -6.54 -10.54
N GLY A 208 -17.19 -5.50 -9.79
CA GLY A 208 -16.38 -4.39 -10.26
C GLY A 208 -14.88 -4.68 -10.19
N ASN A 209 -14.09 -3.63 -10.34
CA ASN A 209 -12.62 -3.74 -10.43
C ASN A 209 -11.89 -3.50 -9.09
N ILE A 210 -12.61 -3.46 -7.96
CA ILE A 210 -12.02 -3.27 -6.63
C ILE A 210 -11.73 -4.62 -5.98
N GLY A 211 -10.50 -4.80 -5.49
CA GLY A 211 -10.11 -5.98 -4.75
C GLY A 211 -9.08 -5.66 -3.66
N TYR A 212 -8.60 -6.70 -3.03
CA TYR A 212 -7.68 -6.61 -1.90
C TYR A 212 -6.22 -6.51 -2.36
N TRP A 213 -5.46 -5.62 -1.75
CA TRP A 213 -4.01 -5.55 -1.85
C TRP A 213 -3.41 -5.82 -0.48
N HIS A 214 -2.56 -6.83 -0.38
CA HIS A 214 -2.00 -7.24 0.90
C HIS A 214 -0.60 -6.67 1.10
N ASP A 215 -0.49 -5.71 2.00
CA ASP A 215 0.79 -5.27 2.53
C ASP A 215 1.19 -6.14 3.73
N ALA A 216 2.31 -6.86 3.59
CA ALA A 216 2.77 -7.85 4.56
C ALA A 216 3.26 -7.20 5.87
N GLY A 217 3.97 -6.08 5.79
CA GLY A 217 4.47 -5.38 6.97
C GLY A 217 3.37 -4.66 7.73
N HIS A 218 2.41 -4.04 7.02
CA HIS A 218 1.25 -3.44 7.65
C HIS A 218 0.43 -4.48 8.42
N ALA A 219 0.20 -5.65 7.83
CA ALA A 219 -0.53 -6.74 8.50
C ALA A 219 0.25 -7.28 9.71
N GLN A 220 1.58 -7.42 9.61
CA GLN A 220 2.42 -7.84 10.72
C GLN A 220 2.44 -6.81 11.85
N THR A 221 2.53 -5.52 11.52
CA THR A 221 2.47 -4.43 12.50
C THR A 221 1.12 -4.42 13.22
N HIS A 222 0.03 -4.61 12.47
CA HIS A 222 -1.32 -4.71 13.01
C HIS A 222 -1.44 -5.88 14.00
N GLU A 223 -0.89 -7.05 13.68
CA GLU A 223 -0.85 -8.21 14.58
C GLU A 223 0.04 -7.94 15.81
N THR A 224 1.21 -7.35 15.63
CA THR A 224 2.13 -7.01 16.72
C THR A 224 1.46 -6.10 17.75
N PHE A 225 0.63 -5.16 17.30
CA PHE A 225 -0.14 -4.27 18.16
C PHE A 225 -1.38 -4.92 18.78
N GLY A 226 -1.71 -6.16 18.41
CA GLY A 226 -2.88 -6.87 18.91
C GLY A 226 -4.20 -6.38 18.32
N LEU A 227 -4.17 -5.77 17.14
CA LEU A 227 -5.32 -5.20 16.43
C LEU A 227 -6.04 -6.23 15.56
N GLY A 228 -5.39 -7.35 15.28
CA GLY A 228 -5.90 -8.42 14.44
C GLY A 228 -4.85 -9.48 14.19
N SER A 229 -5.17 -10.47 13.37
CA SER A 229 -4.24 -11.51 12.95
C SER A 229 -3.84 -11.30 11.50
N HIS A 230 -2.55 -11.37 11.21
CA HIS A 230 -2.01 -11.32 9.85
C HIS A 230 -2.66 -12.40 8.97
N GLU A 231 -2.67 -13.65 9.41
CA GLU A 231 -3.26 -14.76 8.67
C GLU A 231 -4.77 -14.56 8.42
N HIS A 232 -5.47 -13.89 9.33
CA HIS A 232 -6.91 -13.67 9.21
C HIS A 232 -7.25 -12.82 7.96
N TYR A 233 -6.48 -11.78 7.67
CA TYR A 233 -6.64 -10.99 6.44
C TYR A 233 -6.53 -11.86 5.19
N LEU A 234 -5.47 -12.64 5.08
CA LEU A 234 -5.22 -13.51 3.93
C LEU A 234 -6.28 -14.60 3.80
N LYS A 235 -6.63 -15.27 4.91
CA LYS A 235 -7.65 -16.32 4.93
C LYS A 235 -9.00 -15.83 4.42
N SER A 236 -9.39 -14.61 4.79
CA SER A 236 -10.70 -14.04 4.44
C SER A 236 -10.71 -13.44 3.04
N TYR A 237 -9.64 -12.73 2.65
CA TYR A 237 -9.66 -11.89 1.46
C TYR A 237 -8.80 -12.39 0.29
N SER A 238 -8.12 -13.55 0.42
CA SER A 238 -7.30 -14.11 -0.67
C SER A 238 -8.05 -14.34 -1.98
N LYS A 239 -9.36 -14.59 -1.93
CA LYS A 239 -10.21 -14.73 -3.14
C LYS A 239 -10.38 -13.41 -3.93
N HIS A 240 -10.15 -12.28 -3.27
CA HIS A 240 -10.23 -10.94 -3.85
C HIS A 240 -8.85 -10.31 -4.04
N LEU A 241 -7.79 -11.10 -3.82
CA LEU A 241 -6.43 -10.61 -3.80
C LEU A 241 -5.92 -10.28 -5.20
N ILE A 242 -5.57 -9.02 -5.41
CA ILE A 242 -4.96 -8.49 -6.63
C ILE A 242 -3.44 -8.62 -6.56
N GLY A 243 -2.83 -8.27 -5.42
CA GLY A 243 -1.40 -8.27 -5.26
C GLY A 243 -0.92 -8.09 -3.83
N PHE A 244 0.39 -8.05 -3.72
CA PHE A 244 1.13 -7.93 -2.46
C PHE A 244 2.15 -6.80 -2.55
N HIS A 245 2.32 -6.09 -1.42
CA HIS A 245 3.60 -5.50 -1.06
C HIS A 245 4.35 -6.50 -0.17
N LEU A 246 5.50 -6.96 -0.66
CA LEU A 246 6.34 -7.95 0.01
C LEU A 246 7.56 -7.24 0.60
N HIS A 247 7.60 -7.18 1.89
CA HIS A 247 8.72 -6.72 2.70
C HIS A 247 8.65 -7.38 4.06
N ASP A 248 9.66 -7.19 4.88
CA ASP A 248 9.67 -7.76 6.22
C ASP A 248 9.51 -6.68 7.30
N ALA A 249 9.13 -7.10 8.50
CA ALA A 249 8.96 -6.25 9.67
C ALA A 249 9.80 -6.77 10.83
N GLN A 250 10.44 -5.87 11.56
CA GLN A 250 11.24 -6.19 12.73
C GLN A 250 10.45 -6.03 14.03
N ASN A 251 11.01 -6.53 15.12
CA ASN A 251 10.41 -6.65 16.46
C ASN A 251 9.94 -5.33 17.12
N VAL A 252 10.10 -4.21 16.48
CA VAL A 252 9.72 -2.90 17.02
C VAL A 252 8.57 -2.37 16.21
N GLY A 253 7.41 -2.67 16.61
CA GLY A 253 6.03 -2.39 16.27
C GLY A 253 5.66 -1.61 15.01
N TYR A 254 6.52 -0.83 14.42
CA TYR A 254 6.28 -0.02 13.22
C TYR A 254 7.52 0.05 12.30
N ASN A 255 8.47 -0.84 12.54
CA ASN A 255 9.65 -1.00 11.70
C ASN A 255 9.38 -2.06 10.64
N ASP A 256 8.90 -1.63 9.52
CA ASP A 256 8.62 -2.42 8.33
C ASP A 256 9.47 -1.98 7.13
N HIS A 257 9.15 -2.47 5.94
CA HIS A 257 9.87 -2.20 4.69
C HIS A 257 11.34 -2.64 4.67
N PHE A 258 11.67 -3.70 5.42
CA PHE A 258 12.95 -4.40 5.31
C PHE A 258 12.94 -5.45 4.19
N ALA A 259 14.12 -5.93 3.80
CA ALA A 259 14.21 -6.98 2.81
C ALA A 259 13.51 -8.27 3.30
N PRO A 260 12.73 -8.96 2.43
CA PRO A 260 12.07 -10.20 2.81
C PRO A 260 13.03 -11.24 3.38
N GLY A 261 12.63 -11.92 4.46
CA GLY A 261 13.44 -12.92 5.18
C GLY A 261 14.40 -12.33 6.23
N SER A 262 14.36 -11.02 6.48
CA SER A 262 15.19 -10.37 7.50
C SER A 262 14.47 -10.06 8.82
N GLY A 263 13.20 -10.43 8.94
CA GLY A 263 12.35 -10.08 10.08
C GLY A 263 11.48 -11.21 10.58
N LEU A 264 10.23 -10.89 10.92
CA LEU A 264 9.31 -11.76 11.66
C LEU A 264 8.17 -12.35 10.81
N ILE A 265 8.02 -11.91 9.57
CA ILE A 265 6.87 -12.29 8.75
C ILE A 265 6.96 -13.77 8.35
N ASP A 266 5.87 -14.51 8.56
CA ASP A 266 5.73 -15.88 8.09
C ASP A 266 5.41 -15.91 6.58
N PHE A 267 6.45 -16.03 5.76
CA PHE A 267 6.32 -16.12 4.32
C PHE A 267 5.74 -17.48 3.84
N ASP A 268 5.77 -18.53 4.65
CA ASP A 268 5.08 -19.77 4.32
C ASP A 268 3.55 -19.60 4.40
N MET A 269 3.08 -18.81 5.36
CA MET A 269 1.69 -18.36 5.42
C MET A 269 1.31 -17.52 4.18
N ILE A 270 2.14 -16.54 3.80
CA ILE A 270 1.90 -15.73 2.59
C ILE A 270 1.80 -16.64 1.36
N LYS A 271 2.73 -17.59 1.23
CA LYS A 271 2.72 -18.58 0.14
C LYS A 271 1.42 -19.37 0.08
N LYS A 272 0.94 -19.86 1.23
CA LYS A 272 -0.29 -20.65 1.36
C LYS A 272 -1.51 -19.96 0.76
N TYR A 273 -1.61 -18.64 0.91
CA TYR A 273 -2.75 -17.84 0.47
C TYR A 273 -2.50 -17.03 -0.83
N SER A 274 -1.33 -17.18 -1.44
CA SER A 274 -0.94 -16.42 -2.64
C SER A 274 -1.47 -17.08 -3.92
N PRO A 275 -2.44 -16.47 -4.64
CA PRO A 275 -2.86 -16.96 -5.95
C PRO A 275 -1.74 -16.81 -6.99
N ASP A 276 -1.67 -17.72 -7.97
CA ASP A 276 -0.62 -17.70 -9.00
C ASP A 276 -0.64 -16.40 -9.83
N ASN A 277 -1.81 -15.85 -10.07
CA ASN A 277 -2.02 -14.64 -10.86
C ASN A 277 -1.83 -13.34 -10.09
N ALA A 278 -1.56 -13.37 -8.78
CA ALA A 278 -1.33 -12.15 -7.99
C ALA A 278 -0.09 -11.39 -8.45
N ILE A 279 -0.14 -10.08 -8.36
CA ILE A 279 1.02 -9.20 -8.51
C ILE A 279 1.82 -9.26 -7.22
N ARG A 280 3.15 -9.36 -7.31
CA ARG A 280 4.05 -9.43 -6.16
C ARG A 280 5.09 -8.34 -6.30
N ILE A 281 5.00 -7.32 -5.48
CA ILE A 281 5.90 -6.17 -5.49
C ILE A 281 6.75 -6.20 -4.22
N ILE A 282 8.06 -6.22 -4.37
CA ILE A 282 8.96 -5.91 -3.26
C ILE A 282 8.89 -4.41 -3.01
N GLU A 283 8.46 -4.02 -1.82
CA GLU A 283 8.43 -2.63 -1.40
C GLU A 283 9.31 -2.44 -0.16
N VAL A 284 10.52 -1.96 -0.37
CA VAL A 284 11.52 -1.82 0.70
C VAL A 284 11.99 -0.38 0.87
N HIS A 285 12.47 -0.08 2.07
CA HIS A 285 12.99 1.24 2.44
C HIS A 285 14.24 1.60 1.61
N PRO A 286 14.50 2.89 1.29
CA PRO A 286 15.72 3.34 0.61
C PRO A 286 17.02 2.92 1.31
N LYS A 287 16.97 2.64 2.60
CA LYS A 287 18.10 2.16 3.41
C LYS A 287 18.52 0.72 3.12
N VAL A 288 17.62 -0.09 2.54
CA VAL A 288 17.94 -1.46 2.16
C VAL A 288 18.99 -1.42 1.05
N THR A 289 20.10 -2.07 1.29
CA THR A 289 21.21 -2.16 0.32
C THR A 289 20.86 -3.10 -0.83
N ALA A 290 21.60 -3.00 -1.95
CA ALA A 290 21.42 -3.90 -3.08
C ALA A 290 21.66 -5.38 -2.68
N ASP A 291 22.66 -5.64 -1.84
CA ASP A 291 22.96 -6.99 -1.34
C ASP A 291 21.86 -7.56 -0.44
N GLU A 292 21.23 -6.71 0.40
CA GLU A 292 20.07 -7.13 1.21
C GLU A 292 18.86 -7.41 0.34
N LEU A 293 18.62 -6.58 -0.67
CA LEU A 293 17.55 -6.79 -1.63
C LEU A 293 17.76 -8.10 -2.40
N GLU A 294 18.98 -8.37 -2.88
CA GLU A 294 19.31 -9.60 -3.60
C GLU A 294 19.06 -10.84 -2.72
N ARG A 295 19.49 -10.81 -1.45
CA ARG A 295 19.18 -11.88 -0.48
C ARG A 295 17.67 -12.05 -0.28
N GLY A 296 16.92 -10.95 -0.19
CA GLY A 296 15.46 -10.99 -0.08
C GLY A 296 14.79 -11.62 -1.31
N VAL A 297 15.25 -11.28 -2.51
CA VAL A 297 14.79 -11.91 -3.76
C VAL A 297 15.08 -13.41 -3.76
N GLN A 298 16.29 -13.80 -3.38
CA GLN A 298 16.67 -15.20 -3.30
C GLN A 298 15.82 -15.97 -2.29
N PHE A 299 15.58 -15.39 -1.11
CA PHE A 299 14.68 -15.95 -0.10
C PHE A 299 13.26 -16.18 -0.64
N LEU A 300 12.67 -15.20 -1.35
CA LEU A 300 11.35 -15.35 -1.95
C LEU A 300 11.30 -16.44 -3.02
N LYS A 301 12.37 -16.61 -3.81
CA LYS A 301 12.51 -17.72 -4.78
C LYS A 301 12.57 -19.08 -4.09
N GLU A 302 13.35 -19.22 -3.01
CA GLU A 302 13.45 -20.46 -2.21
C GLU A 302 12.10 -20.84 -1.60
N LYS A 303 11.33 -19.84 -1.15
CA LYS A 303 9.95 -20.01 -0.67
C LYS A 303 8.94 -20.25 -1.81
N LYS A 304 9.35 -20.17 -3.08
CA LYS A 304 8.49 -20.31 -4.27
C LYS A 304 7.32 -19.31 -4.25
N ILE A 305 7.60 -18.11 -3.81
CA ILE A 305 6.63 -16.98 -3.84
C ILE A 305 6.78 -16.23 -5.17
N VAL A 306 8.01 -16.14 -5.67
CA VAL A 306 8.35 -15.49 -6.93
C VAL A 306 9.20 -16.36 -7.82
#